data_5410468a8bfe2e65807464d67dd66220
#
_entry.id   5410468a8bfe2e65807464d67dd66220
#
_cell.length_a   1.000
_cell.length_b   1.000
_cell.length_c   1.000
_cell.angle_alpha   90.00
_cell.angle_beta   90.00
_cell.angle_gamma   90.00
#
_symmetry.space_group_name_H-M   'P 1'
#
loop_
_entity.id
_entity.type
_entity.pdbx_description
1 polymer ?
#
loop_
_entity_poly.entity_id
_entity_poly.type
_entity_poly.pdbx_seq_one_letter_code
_entity_poly.pdbx_strand_id
1 'polypeptide(L)'
;MIVGSPAHAQQPMPTIWDVEIGTPVGELPDEAFVDPACGTNGGPPGLAIGSFENFMRCRPESSGLREVWFRYDDELEFIARAARDLDAIARSNAMVVLGQPVILSLLIDAAGRVAGYRIFTDPHADEELRMNAYTTAIAFKARFGITGWQCADLPPAEGETPILGSFVKEHCEKRVDGQQITVESRYYYKPGQGELDPNTGLPTVNQFESSARMELRAGSAAK
;
A
#
# COMPACT_ATOMS: atom_id res chain seq x y z
N MET A 1 47.70 13.34 17.76
CA MET A 1 46.28 13.56 18.10
C MET A 1 45.48 13.25 16.84
N ILE A 2 44.78 12.11 16.84
CA ILE A 2 43.90 11.72 15.72
C ILE A 2 42.50 12.25 16.10
N VAL A 3 42.05 13.25 15.39
CA VAL A 3 40.66 13.77 15.52
C VAL A 3 39.79 12.81 14.75
N GLY A 4 39.09 11.94 15.45
CA GLY A 4 38.07 11.09 14.85
C GLY A 4 36.89 11.96 14.36
N SER A 5 36.60 11.90 13.07
CA SER A 5 35.37 12.47 12.53
C SER A 5 34.16 11.79 13.19
N PRO A 6 33.12 12.55 13.60
CA PRO A 6 31.92 11.94 14.12
C PRO A 6 31.27 11.12 12.99
N ALA A 7 30.97 9.86 13.27
CA ALA A 7 30.16 9.05 12.41
C ALA A 7 28.78 9.75 12.26
N HIS A 8 28.44 10.19 11.07
CA HIS A 8 27.10 10.66 10.78
C HIS A 8 26.15 9.47 10.98
N ALA A 9 25.38 9.50 12.06
CA ALA A 9 24.24 8.61 12.20
C ALA A 9 23.32 8.90 11.01
N GLN A 10 23.21 7.97 10.06
CA GLN A 10 22.26 8.05 8.97
C GLN A 10 20.86 8.14 9.56
N GLN A 11 20.15 9.22 9.27
CA GLN A 11 18.74 9.32 9.66
C GLN A 11 17.98 8.20 8.97
N PRO A 12 17.02 7.56 9.67
CA PRO A 12 16.18 6.56 9.03
C PRO A 12 15.46 7.18 7.84
N MET A 13 15.38 6.44 6.73
CA MET A 13 14.64 6.91 5.55
C MET A 13 13.17 7.12 5.92
N PRO A 14 12.57 8.23 5.49
CA PRO A 14 11.15 8.48 5.71
C PRO A 14 10.32 7.42 4.99
N THR A 15 9.21 7.05 5.61
CA THR A 15 8.23 6.10 5.07
C THR A 15 6.88 6.77 4.86
N ILE A 16 5.93 6.09 4.21
CA ILE A 16 4.57 6.60 4.04
C ILE A 16 3.90 6.91 5.41
N TRP A 17 4.36 6.24 6.46
CA TRP A 17 3.85 6.43 7.81
C TRP A 17 4.29 7.75 8.45
N ASP A 18 5.32 8.39 7.90
CA ASP A 18 5.87 9.66 8.36
C ASP A 18 5.27 10.84 7.59
N VAL A 19 4.44 10.57 6.57
CA VAL A 19 3.77 11.60 5.78
C VAL A 19 2.56 12.13 6.54
N GLU A 20 2.60 13.41 6.88
CA GLU A 20 1.49 14.08 7.54
C GLU A 20 0.41 14.52 6.54
N ILE A 21 -0.86 14.42 6.96
CA ILE A 21 -1.97 14.99 6.18
C ILE A 21 -1.84 16.50 6.12
N GLY A 22 -1.96 17.07 4.93
CA GLY A 22 -1.78 18.51 4.68
C GLY A 22 -0.39 18.87 4.16
N THR A 23 0.58 17.94 4.16
CA THR A 23 1.92 18.15 3.60
C THR A 23 1.82 18.59 2.13
N PRO A 24 2.40 19.73 1.74
CA PRO A 24 2.50 20.12 0.34
C PRO A 24 3.34 19.11 -0.47
N VAL A 25 2.96 18.85 -1.72
CA VAL A 25 3.69 17.88 -2.58
C VAL A 25 5.16 18.26 -2.79
N GLY A 26 5.51 19.55 -2.78
CA GLY A 26 6.91 20.01 -2.90
C GLY A 26 7.75 19.82 -1.62
N GLU A 27 7.16 19.34 -0.53
CA GLU A 27 7.85 19.02 0.73
C GLU A 27 7.99 17.51 0.93
N LEU A 28 7.49 16.70 -0.02
CA LEU A 28 7.67 15.25 0.01
C LEU A 28 9.15 14.89 -0.20
N PRO A 29 9.63 13.81 0.42
CA PRO A 29 11.04 13.41 0.33
C PRO A 29 11.35 12.73 -1.01
N ASP A 30 11.57 13.50 -2.07
CA ASP A 30 11.83 13.02 -3.44
C ASP A 30 13.02 12.05 -3.54
N GLU A 31 13.99 12.15 -2.59
CA GLU A 31 15.13 11.23 -2.53
C GLU A 31 14.75 9.83 -2.03
N ALA A 32 13.67 9.73 -1.25
CA ALA A 32 13.20 8.49 -0.68
C ALA A 32 11.99 7.92 -1.44
N PHE A 33 11.13 8.78 -1.99
CA PHE A 33 9.91 8.43 -2.72
C PHE A 33 10.14 8.63 -4.21
N VAL A 34 10.56 7.56 -4.88
CA VAL A 34 11.01 7.61 -6.28
C VAL A 34 9.95 7.10 -7.25
N ASP A 35 10.15 7.40 -8.53
CA ASP A 35 9.33 6.97 -9.67
C ASP A 35 7.82 7.32 -9.55
N PRO A 36 7.44 8.55 -9.14
CA PRO A 36 6.04 8.88 -9.00
C PRO A 36 5.27 8.70 -10.30
N ALA A 37 4.14 8.02 -10.22
CA ALA A 37 3.24 7.74 -11.34
C ALA A 37 1.78 7.85 -10.90
N CYS A 38 0.86 7.99 -11.84
CA CYS A 38 -0.56 7.97 -11.50
C CYS A 38 -0.96 6.61 -10.94
N GLY A 39 -1.60 6.62 -9.78
CA GLY A 39 -2.16 5.41 -9.17
C GLY A 39 -3.37 4.88 -9.93
N THR A 40 -3.66 3.60 -9.74
CA THR A 40 -4.75 2.89 -10.39
C THR A 40 -5.60 2.11 -9.38
N ASN A 41 -5.65 2.61 -8.15
CA ASN A 41 -6.43 2.01 -7.06
C ASN A 41 -6.01 0.56 -6.74
N GLY A 42 -4.69 0.34 -6.58
CA GLY A 42 -4.10 -0.97 -6.25
C GLY A 42 -3.72 -1.84 -7.43
N GLY A 43 -3.87 -1.33 -8.65
CA GLY A 43 -3.32 -1.94 -9.87
C GLY A 43 -1.89 -1.46 -10.17
N PRO A 44 -1.34 -1.87 -11.33
CA PRO A 44 -0.03 -1.41 -11.76
C PRO A 44 -0.02 0.11 -11.95
N PRO A 45 1.12 0.78 -11.76
CA PRO A 45 1.23 2.22 -11.93
C PRO A 45 0.86 2.63 -13.37
N GLY A 46 0.18 3.77 -13.47
CA GLY A 46 -0.24 4.35 -14.73
C GLY A 46 0.83 5.24 -15.36
N LEU A 47 0.43 6.46 -15.76
CA LEU A 47 1.32 7.43 -16.38
C LEU A 47 2.42 7.87 -15.39
N ALA A 48 3.70 7.70 -15.77
CA ALA A 48 4.82 8.27 -15.03
C ALA A 48 4.76 9.80 -15.07
N ILE A 49 4.90 10.45 -13.93
CA ILE A 49 4.80 11.92 -13.81
C ILE A 49 6.13 12.60 -13.48
N GLY A 50 7.16 11.83 -13.07
CA GLY A 50 8.53 12.26 -12.84
C GLY A 50 8.77 13.06 -11.56
N SER A 51 7.77 13.75 -11.02
CA SER A 51 7.78 14.46 -9.73
C SER A 51 6.36 14.54 -9.19
N PHE A 52 6.22 14.57 -7.86
CA PHE A 52 4.92 14.76 -7.20
C PHE A 52 4.27 16.09 -7.57
N GLU A 53 5.03 17.11 -7.89
CA GLU A 53 4.49 18.42 -8.35
C GLU A 53 3.65 18.30 -9.62
N ASN A 54 3.88 17.24 -10.42
CA ASN A 54 3.13 16.95 -11.65
C ASN A 54 1.83 16.16 -11.41
N PHE A 55 1.36 16.02 -10.17
CA PHE A 55 0.17 15.24 -9.78
C PHE A 55 -1.08 15.60 -10.58
N MET A 56 -1.19 16.85 -11.06
CA MET A 56 -2.32 17.31 -11.88
C MET A 56 -2.47 16.52 -13.20
N ARG A 57 -1.42 15.82 -13.66
CA ARG A 57 -1.48 14.93 -14.83
C ARG A 57 -2.27 13.65 -14.55
N CYS A 58 -2.47 13.30 -13.26
CA CYS A 58 -3.26 12.16 -12.87
C CYS A 58 -4.75 12.52 -12.86
N ARG A 59 -5.57 11.58 -13.34
CA ARG A 59 -7.03 11.76 -13.38
C ARG A 59 -7.59 11.82 -11.96
N PRO A 60 -8.45 12.80 -11.63
CA PRO A 60 -9.09 12.82 -10.33
C PRO A 60 -10.09 11.66 -10.19
N GLU A 61 -10.19 11.12 -8.99
CA GLU A 61 -11.25 10.19 -8.59
C GLU A 61 -12.58 10.91 -8.38
N SER A 62 -13.65 10.15 -8.10
CA SER A 62 -14.96 10.70 -7.75
C SER A 62 -14.93 11.60 -6.50
N SER A 63 -13.97 11.38 -5.61
CA SER A 63 -13.68 12.21 -4.43
C SER A 63 -13.04 13.55 -4.75
N GLY A 64 -12.58 13.76 -6.00
CA GLY A 64 -11.76 14.90 -6.42
C GLY A 64 -10.28 14.75 -6.11
N LEU A 65 -9.87 13.73 -5.36
CA LEU A 65 -8.47 13.44 -5.06
C LEU A 65 -7.79 12.81 -6.27
N ARG A 66 -6.47 12.97 -6.35
CA ARG A 66 -5.62 12.31 -7.35
C ARG A 66 -4.70 11.34 -6.65
N GLU A 67 -4.72 10.09 -7.11
CA GLU A 67 -3.84 9.06 -6.59
C GLU A 67 -2.50 9.11 -7.32
N VAL A 68 -1.42 9.21 -6.55
CA VAL A 68 -0.04 9.15 -7.02
C VAL A 68 0.66 7.98 -6.36
N TRP A 69 0.96 6.97 -7.16
CA TRP A 69 1.77 5.83 -6.80
C TRP A 69 3.24 6.24 -6.71
N PHE A 70 4.01 5.61 -5.84
CA PHE A 70 5.46 5.73 -5.74
C PHE A 70 6.07 4.45 -5.17
N ARG A 71 7.37 4.32 -5.28
CA ARG A 71 8.14 3.30 -4.57
C ARG A 71 9.21 3.95 -3.71
N TYR A 72 9.75 3.23 -2.75
CA TYR A 72 10.94 3.68 -2.06
C TYR A 72 12.18 3.42 -2.92
N ASP A 73 13.21 4.23 -2.71
CA ASP A 73 14.51 3.96 -3.29
C ASP A 73 15.08 2.65 -2.72
N ASP A 74 15.24 1.67 -3.58
CA ASP A 74 15.75 0.33 -3.23
C ASP A 74 17.27 0.18 -3.38
N GLU A 75 17.97 1.24 -3.80
CA GLU A 75 19.43 1.21 -3.96
C GLU A 75 20.12 0.90 -2.63
N LEU A 76 19.66 1.52 -1.54
CA LEU A 76 20.18 1.26 -0.20
C LEU A 76 19.88 -0.18 0.26
N GLU A 77 18.72 -0.73 -0.06
CA GLU A 77 18.40 -2.12 0.22
C GLU A 77 19.31 -3.06 -0.57
N PHE A 78 19.54 -2.79 -1.86
CA PHE A 78 20.43 -3.57 -2.70
C PHE A 78 21.86 -3.58 -2.14
N ILE A 79 22.38 -2.42 -1.76
CA ILE A 79 23.71 -2.29 -1.14
C ILE A 79 23.77 -3.04 0.19
N ALA A 80 22.76 -2.89 1.04
CA ALA A 80 22.68 -3.56 2.33
C ALA A 80 22.62 -5.09 2.17
N ARG A 81 21.87 -5.61 1.21
CA ARG A 81 21.82 -7.05 0.90
C ARG A 81 23.19 -7.56 0.41
N ALA A 82 23.86 -6.82 -0.47
CA ALA A 82 25.19 -7.16 -0.94
C ALA A 82 26.22 -7.18 0.20
N ALA A 83 26.12 -6.24 1.15
CA ALA A 83 26.96 -6.15 2.33
C ALA A 83 26.55 -7.11 3.47
N ARG A 84 25.41 -7.79 3.38
CA ARG A 84 24.80 -8.60 4.44
C ARG A 84 24.53 -7.81 5.73
N ASP A 85 24.20 -6.54 5.58
CA ASP A 85 23.80 -5.67 6.69
C ASP A 85 22.31 -5.84 7.00
N LEU A 86 22.01 -6.75 7.96
CA LEU A 86 20.64 -7.09 8.33
C LEU A 86 19.88 -5.92 8.92
N ASP A 87 20.54 -5.00 9.62
CA ASP A 87 19.90 -3.82 10.21
C ASP A 87 19.52 -2.80 9.13
N ALA A 88 20.39 -2.61 8.12
CA ALA A 88 20.06 -1.76 6.99
C ALA A 88 18.95 -2.38 6.12
N ILE A 89 18.95 -3.69 5.88
CA ILE A 89 17.87 -4.39 5.19
C ILE A 89 16.54 -4.20 5.92
N ALA A 90 16.53 -4.35 7.23
CA ALA A 90 15.30 -4.18 8.02
C ALA A 90 14.75 -2.74 7.95
N ARG A 91 15.64 -1.74 7.84
CA ARG A 91 15.24 -0.32 7.69
C ARG A 91 14.76 0.04 6.29
N SER A 92 15.34 -0.56 5.25
CA SER A 92 15.01 -0.29 3.85
C SER A 92 13.84 -1.13 3.31
N ASN A 93 13.41 -2.17 4.03
CA ASN A 93 12.31 -3.05 3.64
C ASN A 93 10.91 -2.39 3.81
N ALA A 94 10.78 -1.18 3.29
CA ALA A 94 9.61 -0.33 3.53
C ALA A 94 8.41 -0.68 2.61
N MET A 95 8.66 -1.40 1.50
CA MET A 95 7.61 -1.91 0.59
C MET A 95 7.02 -3.24 1.06
N VAL A 96 7.21 -3.61 2.34
CA VAL A 96 6.76 -4.87 2.91
C VAL A 96 6.08 -4.63 4.26
N VAL A 97 4.87 -5.16 4.42
CA VAL A 97 4.13 -5.13 5.69
C VAL A 97 3.86 -6.57 6.13
N LEU A 98 4.37 -6.96 7.30
CA LEU A 98 4.32 -8.35 7.79
C LEU A 98 4.81 -9.40 6.78
N GLY A 99 5.86 -9.09 6.04
CA GLY A 99 6.38 -9.99 5.00
C GLY A 99 5.60 -9.98 3.69
N GLN A 100 4.53 -9.19 3.57
CA GLN A 100 3.75 -9.03 2.35
C GLN A 100 4.23 -7.82 1.55
N PRO A 101 4.59 -7.98 0.28
CA PRO A 101 4.84 -6.85 -0.62
C PRO A 101 3.60 -5.96 -0.73
N VAL A 102 3.82 -4.65 -0.76
CA VAL A 102 2.74 -3.66 -0.82
C VAL A 102 2.97 -2.62 -1.90
N ILE A 103 1.87 -2.11 -2.40
CA ILE A 103 1.78 -0.96 -3.31
C ILE A 103 1.39 0.25 -2.48
N LEU A 104 2.11 1.35 -2.65
CA LEU A 104 1.92 2.60 -1.91
C LEU A 104 1.42 3.70 -2.84
N SER A 105 0.48 4.49 -2.35
CA SER A 105 -0.02 5.67 -3.07
C SER A 105 -0.38 6.79 -2.11
N LEU A 106 -0.07 8.03 -2.50
CA LEU A 106 -0.58 9.24 -1.87
C LEU A 106 -1.87 9.68 -2.56
N LEU A 107 -2.78 10.24 -1.79
CA LEU A 107 -3.99 10.90 -2.27
C LEU A 107 -3.80 12.41 -2.14
N ILE A 108 -3.77 13.10 -3.26
CA ILE A 108 -3.43 14.53 -3.32
C ILE A 108 -4.69 15.32 -3.69
N ASP A 109 -4.97 16.39 -2.97
CA ASP A 109 -6.08 17.29 -3.23
C ASP A 109 -5.78 18.28 -4.37
N ALA A 110 -6.76 19.08 -4.76
CA ALA A 110 -6.62 20.07 -5.83
C ALA A 110 -5.63 21.21 -5.51
N ALA A 111 -5.33 21.41 -4.22
CA ALA A 111 -4.36 22.42 -3.77
C ALA A 111 -2.92 21.87 -3.70
N GLY A 112 -2.69 20.62 -4.10
CA GLY A 112 -1.38 19.98 -4.05
C GLY A 112 -0.95 19.61 -2.65
N ARG A 113 -1.89 19.23 -1.80
CA ARG A 113 -1.62 18.74 -0.44
C ARG A 113 -1.99 17.29 -0.29
N VAL A 114 -1.23 16.55 0.48
CA VAL A 114 -1.56 15.18 0.86
C VAL A 114 -2.86 15.17 1.66
N ALA A 115 -3.90 14.58 1.10
CA ALA A 115 -5.21 14.40 1.76
C ALA A 115 -5.39 13.00 2.34
N GLY A 116 -4.48 12.08 2.02
CA GLY A 116 -4.50 10.71 2.50
C GLY A 116 -3.46 9.85 1.82
N TYR A 117 -3.48 8.56 2.14
CA TYR A 117 -2.68 7.57 1.46
C TYR A 117 -3.36 6.20 1.45
N ARG A 118 -2.91 5.35 0.55
CA ARG A 118 -3.36 3.96 0.39
C ARG A 118 -2.20 3.01 0.43
N ILE A 119 -2.45 1.86 1.02
CA ILE A 119 -1.55 0.72 1.01
C ILE A 119 -2.35 -0.50 0.59
N PHE A 120 -1.87 -1.20 -0.43
CA PHE A 120 -2.44 -2.46 -0.91
C PHE A 120 -1.42 -3.57 -0.81
N THR A 121 -1.82 -4.78 -0.53
CA THR A 121 -0.97 -5.95 -0.79
C THR A 121 -0.79 -6.11 -2.30
N ASP A 122 0.45 -6.36 -2.75
CA ASP A 122 0.77 -6.43 -4.17
C ASP A 122 0.12 -7.67 -4.83
N PRO A 123 -0.78 -7.48 -5.80
CA PRO A 123 -1.40 -8.59 -6.52
C PRO A 123 -0.44 -9.34 -7.45
N HIS A 124 0.76 -8.78 -7.72
CA HIS A 124 1.78 -9.39 -8.56
C HIS A 124 2.86 -10.15 -7.76
N ALA A 125 2.75 -10.16 -6.42
CA ALA A 125 3.62 -10.96 -5.58
C ALA A 125 3.45 -12.47 -5.92
N ASP A 126 4.46 -13.25 -5.57
CA ASP A 126 4.42 -14.70 -5.74
C ASP A 126 3.17 -15.31 -5.09
N GLU A 127 2.62 -16.36 -5.70
CA GLU A 127 1.37 -16.99 -5.27
C GLU A 127 1.39 -17.40 -3.79
N GLU A 128 2.53 -17.93 -3.31
CA GLU A 128 2.71 -18.35 -1.91
C GLU A 128 2.53 -17.17 -0.95
N LEU A 129 3.10 -16.00 -1.28
CA LEU A 129 2.91 -14.77 -0.51
C LEU A 129 1.47 -14.28 -0.61
N ARG A 130 0.89 -14.26 -1.83
CA ARG A 130 -0.49 -13.80 -2.05
C ARG A 130 -1.52 -14.59 -1.26
N MET A 131 -1.34 -15.91 -1.09
CA MET A 131 -2.28 -16.74 -0.33
C MET A 131 -2.59 -16.19 1.06
N ASN A 132 -1.63 -15.52 1.70
CA ASN A 132 -1.76 -14.95 3.04
C ASN A 132 -1.95 -13.43 3.06
N ALA A 133 -2.05 -12.78 1.90
CA ALA A 133 -2.09 -11.33 1.79
C ALA A 133 -3.24 -10.69 2.60
N TYR A 134 -4.40 -11.34 2.67
CA TYR A 134 -5.56 -10.88 3.44
C TYR A 134 -5.27 -10.68 4.93
N THR A 135 -4.31 -11.43 5.50
CA THR A 135 -3.95 -11.34 6.92
C THR A 135 -3.23 -10.04 7.27
N THR A 136 -2.67 -9.33 6.27
CA THR A 136 -2.02 -8.02 6.46
C THR A 136 -2.98 -6.96 7.02
N ALA A 137 -4.29 -7.14 6.82
CA ALA A 137 -5.32 -6.30 7.44
C ALA A 137 -5.22 -6.27 8.97
N ILE A 138 -4.71 -7.33 9.61
CA ILE A 138 -4.48 -7.38 11.05
C ILE A 138 -3.40 -6.36 11.44
N ALA A 139 -2.30 -6.28 10.69
CA ALA A 139 -1.24 -5.30 10.93
C ALA A 139 -1.72 -3.87 10.70
N PHE A 140 -2.49 -3.65 9.64
CA PHE A 140 -3.08 -2.35 9.38
C PHE A 140 -3.97 -1.89 10.54
N LYS A 141 -4.85 -2.78 11.03
CA LYS A 141 -5.69 -2.47 12.19
C LYS A 141 -4.85 -2.24 13.46
N ALA A 142 -3.85 -3.06 13.72
CA ALA A 142 -3.00 -2.96 14.91
C ALA A 142 -2.23 -1.63 14.99
N ARG A 143 -1.80 -1.09 13.84
CA ARG A 143 -1.08 0.20 13.79
C ARG A 143 -1.88 1.35 14.40
N PHE A 144 -3.20 1.35 14.24
CA PHE A 144 -4.09 2.37 14.77
C PHE A 144 -4.80 1.93 16.06
N GLY A 145 -4.31 0.88 16.69
CA GLY A 145 -4.90 0.27 17.88
C GLY A 145 -5.96 -0.78 17.55
N ILE A 146 -5.92 -1.90 18.26
CA ILE A 146 -6.74 -3.10 18.00
C ILE A 146 -8.22 -2.94 18.35
N THR A 147 -8.58 -1.92 19.12
CA THR A 147 -9.95 -1.67 19.57
C THR A 147 -10.58 -0.48 18.86
N GLY A 148 -11.91 -0.38 18.90
CA GLY A 148 -12.65 0.77 18.35
C GLY A 148 -12.87 0.72 16.84
N TRP A 149 -12.61 -0.40 16.18
CA TRP A 149 -12.96 -0.65 14.79
C TRP A 149 -14.45 -0.99 14.67
N GLN A 150 -15.10 -0.44 13.65
CA GLN A 150 -16.44 -0.81 13.21
C GLN A 150 -16.27 -1.66 11.96
N CYS A 151 -16.47 -2.97 12.11
CA CYS A 151 -16.28 -3.93 11.02
C CYS A 151 -17.60 -4.53 10.57
N ALA A 152 -17.74 -4.77 9.29
CA ALA A 152 -18.84 -5.47 8.67
C ALA A 152 -18.32 -6.55 7.73
N ASP A 153 -18.84 -7.76 7.87
CA ASP A 153 -18.67 -8.82 6.91
C ASP A 153 -19.62 -8.58 5.72
N LEU A 154 -19.04 -8.58 4.52
CA LEU A 154 -19.81 -8.41 3.29
C LEU A 154 -20.19 -9.79 2.74
N PRO A 155 -21.44 -9.96 2.25
CA PRO A 155 -21.87 -11.23 1.68
C PRO A 155 -21.09 -11.55 0.39
N PRO A 156 -20.99 -12.85 0.03
CA PRO A 156 -20.47 -13.26 -1.26
C PRO A 156 -21.28 -12.62 -2.40
N ALA A 157 -20.58 -12.16 -3.43
CA ALA A 157 -21.20 -11.82 -4.69
C ALA A 157 -21.47 -13.10 -5.51
N GLU A 158 -22.21 -12.97 -6.61
CA GLU A 158 -22.49 -14.10 -7.49
C GLU A 158 -21.19 -14.74 -7.99
N GLY A 159 -21.05 -16.05 -7.76
CA GLY A 159 -19.91 -16.85 -8.16
C GLY A 159 -18.68 -16.79 -7.23
N GLU A 160 -18.67 -15.94 -6.20
CA GLU A 160 -17.63 -15.97 -5.18
C GLU A 160 -17.86 -17.17 -4.26
N THR A 161 -16.81 -17.95 -3.98
CA THR A 161 -16.91 -19.16 -3.16
C THR A 161 -15.76 -19.26 -2.14
N PRO A 162 -15.97 -19.96 -1.01
CA PRO A 162 -14.93 -20.14 0.01
C PRO A 162 -13.71 -20.88 -0.49
N ILE A 163 -12.52 -20.51 0.00
CA ILE A 163 -11.27 -21.26 -0.16
C ILE A 163 -11.11 -22.18 1.05
N LEU A 164 -11.07 -23.50 0.84
CA LEU A 164 -10.94 -24.50 1.91
C LEU A 164 -11.94 -24.29 3.07
N GLY A 165 -13.15 -23.81 2.77
CA GLY A 165 -14.18 -23.52 3.75
C GLY A 165 -14.09 -22.15 4.43
N SER A 166 -13.07 -21.35 4.13
CA SER A 166 -12.92 -20.01 4.64
C SER A 166 -13.32 -18.95 3.59
N PHE A 167 -14.15 -18.01 3.97
CA PHE A 167 -14.54 -16.86 3.17
C PHE A 167 -14.32 -15.58 3.99
N VAL A 168 -13.50 -14.67 3.51
CA VAL A 168 -13.29 -13.37 4.16
C VAL A 168 -13.59 -12.26 3.16
N LYS A 169 -14.51 -11.38 3.53
CA LYS A 169 -14.82 -10.14 2.81
C LYS A 169 -15.25 -9.11 3.84
N GLU A 170 -14.26 -8.54 4.51
CA GLU A 170 -14.46 -7.66 5.66
C GLU A 170 -14.14 -6.21 5.25
N HIS A 171 -14.95 -5.28 5.74
CA HIS A 171 -14.72 -3.85 5.66
C HIS A 171 -14.77 -3.26 7.07
N CYS A 172 -13.68 -2.61 7.49
CA CYS A 172 -13.55 -2.00 8.80
C CYS A 172 -13.26 -0.51 8.69
N GLU A 173 -13.90 0.27 9.55
CA GLU A 173 -13.67 1.71 9.66
C GLU A 173 -13.28 2.11 11.07
N LYS A 174 -12.44 3.13 11.19
CA LYS A 174 -12.07 3.76 12.45
C LYS A 174 -11.77 5.24 12.24
N ARG A 175 -12.08 6.05 13.25
CA ARG A 175 -11.67 7.46 13.30
C ARG A 175 -10.65 7.66 14.41
N VAL A 176 -9.53 8.29 14.07
CA VAL A 176 -8.44 8.61 15.01
C VAL A 176 -7.95 10.02 14.67
N ASP A 177 -7.90 10.89 15.65
CA ASP A 177 -7.35 12.27 15.53
C ASP A 177 -7.90 13.07 14.34
N GLY A 178 -9.20 12.93 14.09
CA GLY A 178 -9.87 13.62 12.97
C GLY A 178 -9.62 12.98 11.60
N GLN A 179 -8.91 11.88 11.52
CA GLN A 179 -8.68 11.11 10.31
C GLN A 179 -9.67 9.93 10.23
N GLN A 180 -10.03 9.55 9.01
CA GLN A 180 -10.80 8.33 8.74
C GLN A 180 -9.86 7.27 8.18
N ILE A 181 -9.88 6.09 8.79
CA ILE A 181 -9.11 4.94 8.36
C ILE A 181 -10.08 3.84 7.96
N THR A 182 -9.88 3.28 6.77
CA THR A 182 -10.61 2.09 6.30
C THR A 182 -9.62 0.96 6.07
N VAL A 183 -10.01 -0.26 6.45
CA VAL A 183 -9.26 -1.48 6.20
C VAL A 183 -10.19 -2.50 5.59
N GLU A 184 -9.81 -3.04 4.44
CA GLU A 184 -10.51 -4.14 3.78
C GLU A 184 -9.63 -5.39 3.80
N SER A 185 -10.29 -6.54 3.96
CA SER A 185 -9.68 -7.86 3.89
C SER A 185 -10.52 -8.77 3.01
N ARG A 186 -9.88 -9.49 2.07
CA ARG A 186 -10.56 -10.35 1.09
C ARG A 186 -9.82 -11.66 0.95
N TYR A 187 -10.56 -12.77 1.05
CA TYR A 187 -10.05 -14.13 0.82
C TYR A 187 -11.17 -15.04 0.34
N TYR A 188 -11.21 -15.30 -0.96
CA TYR A 188 -12.22 -16.15 -1.61
C TYR A 188 -11.82 -16.51 -3.03
N TYR A 189 -12.47 -17.51 -3.63
CA TYR A 189 -12.38 -17.75 -5.06
C TYR A 189 -13.26 -16.78 -5.83
N LYS A 190 -12.69 -16.16 -6.89
CA LYS A 190 -13.43 -15.30 -7.82
C LYS A 190 -14.21 -16.11 -8.82
N PRO A 191 -15.40 -15.66 -9.25
CA PRO A 191 -16.02 -16.16 -10.46
C PRO A 191 -15.13 -15.75 -11.64
N GLY A 192 -14.84 -16.73 -12.52
CA GLY A 192 -14.32 -16.26 -13.56
C GLY A 192 -13.49 -16.64 -14.68
N GLN A 193 -13.02 -15.78 -15.48
CA GLN A 193 -12.15 -16.08 -16.60
C GLN A 193 -10.86 -16.64 -16.06
N GLY A 194 -10.70 -17.99 -16.14
CA GLY A 194 -9.42 -18.61 -15.85
C GLY A 194 -8.40 -18.07 -16.85
N GLU A 195 -7.28 -17.57 -16.34
CA GLU A 195 -6.11 -17.40 -17.18
C GLU A 195 -5.79 -18.76 -17.82
N LEU A 196 -5.40 -18.74 -19.08
CA LEU A 196 -4.95 -19.98 -19.70
C LEU A 196 -3.53 -20.26 -19.21
N ASP A 197 -3.30 -21.47 -18.72
CA ASP A 197 -1.95 -21.93 -18.41
C ASP A 197 -1.09 -21.83 -19.68
N PRO A 198 0.03 -21.09 -19.64
CA PRO A 198 0.84 -20.83 -20.84
C PRO A 198 1.47 -22.10 -21.45
N ASN A 199 1.57 -23.18 -20.70
CA ASN A 199 2.15 -24.44 -21.15
C ASN A 199 1.09 -25.41 -21.68
N THR A 200 -0.09 -25.46 -21.09
CA THR A 200 -1.14 -26.43 -21.43
C THR A 200 -2.26 -25.83 -22.26
N GLY A 201 -2.41 -24.49 -22.30
CA GLY A 201 -3.52 -23.80 -22.95
C GLY A 201 -4.88 -24.05 -22.30
N LEU A 202 -4.92 -24.72 -21.16
CA LEU A 202 -6.15 -24.98 -20.41
C LEU A 202 -6.43 -23.83 -19.42
N PRO A 203 -7.71 -23.54 -19.11
CA PRO A 203 -8.04 -22.60 -18.07
C PRO A 203 -7.40 -22.98 -16.75
N THR A 204 -6.66 -22.08 -16.12
CA THR A 204 -6.20 -22.25 -14.74
C THR A 204 -7.43 -22.24 -13.85
N VAL A 205 -7.74 -23.38 -13.29
CA VAL A 205 -8.80 -23.50 -12.29
C VAL A 205 -8.25 -22.89 -11.02
N ASN A 206 -8.96 -21.94 -10.41
CA ASN A 206 -8.71 -21.35 -9.10
C ASN A 206 -8.08 -19.94 -9.12
N GLN A 207 -8.69 -19.00 -9.80
CA GLN A 207 -8.43 -17.59 -9.49
C GLN A 207 -8.97 -17.27 -8.10
N PHE A 208 -8.09 -16.93 -7.20
CA PHE A 208 -8.47 -16.48 -5.87
C PHE A 208 -8.19 -14.99 -5.67
N GLU A 209 -8.97 -14.38 -4.81
CA GLU A 209 -8.69 -13.08 -4.22
C GLU A 209 -8.09 -13.33 -2.84
N SER A 210 -6.91 -12.80 -2.59
CA SER A 210 -6.36 -12.67 -1.26
C SER A 210 -5.67 -11.33 -1.20
N SER A 211 -6.26 -10.39 -0.48
CA SER A 211 -5.76 -9.01 -0.43
C SER A 211 -6.14 -8.32 0.86
N ALA A 212 -5.30 -7.38 1.25
CA ALA A 212 -5.61 -6.37 2.24
C ALA A 212 -5.38 -4.98 1.66
N ARG A 213 -6.26 -4.05 2.00
CA ARG A 213 -6.18 -2.65 1.65
C ARG A 213 -6.34 -1.81 2.90
N MET A 214 -5.54 -0.78 3.00
CA MET A 214 -5.75 0.28 3.97
C MET A 214 -5.79 1.62 3.25
N GLU A 215 -6.73 2.47 3.67
CA GLU A 215 -6.79 3.85 3.24
C GLU A 215 -6.96 4.75 4.45
N LEU A 216 -6.12 5.78 4.54
CA LEU A 216 -6.23 6.84 5.51
C LEU A 216 -6.55 8.13 4.77
N ARG A 217 -7.54 8.88 5.23
CA ARG A 217 -7.92 10.19 4.69
C ARG A 217 -8.08 11.22 5.80
N ALA A 218 -7.88 12.48 5.44
CA ALA A 218 -8.37 13.58 6.26
C ALA A 218 -9.86 13.37 6.53
N GLY A 219 -10.27 13.43 7.78
CA GLY A 219 -11.68 13.40 8.11
C GLY A 219 -12.37 14.62 7.51
N SER A 220 -13.53 14.43 6.89
CA SER A 220 -14.38 15.57 6.53
C SER A 220 -14.73 16.32 7.81
N ALA A 221 -14.41 17.62 7.87
CA ALA A 221 -14.92 18.46 8.94
C ALA A 221 -16.45 18.26 8.98
N ALA A 222 -16.95 17.78 10.12
CA ALA A 222 -18.39 17.69 10.32
C ALA A 222 -18.97 19.09 10.11
N LYS A 223 -19.81 19.26 9.09
CA LYS A 223 -20.56 20.49 8.86
C LYS A 223 -21.61 20.63 9.94
#